data_53191e71b1a433722649762f2dc7a59c
#
_entry.id   53191e71b1a433722649762f2dc7a59c
#
_cell.length_a   1.000
_cell.length_b   1.000
_cell.length_c   1.000
_cell.angle_alpha   90.00
_cell.angle_beta   90.00
_cell.angle_gamma   90.00
#
_symmetry.space_group_name_H-M   'P 1'
#
loop_
_entity.id
_entity.type
_entity.pdbx_description
1 polymer ?
#
loop_
_entity_poly.entity_id
_entity_poly.type
_entity_poly.pdbx_seq_one_letter_code
_entity_poly.pdbx_strand_id
1 'polypeptide(L)'
;GKLYQPRVVSKITDQNGNTIQDISPTLLRETVSKTTSDTLKQYMYSTVTSGTGNTAKVDGYSMGGKTGTAQKVPRDGVNYLVSFIGFAPVDDPQLMIYCFVDEPNSQDQPHSTFAQNIVREILEEVLPYMNIYPDEETTGLHSGWDITGTDTGAAAVTDRVTGNIPEEEPEGTDD
;
A
#
# COMPACT_ATOMS: atom_id res chain seq x y z
N GLY A 1 -0.54 -19.84 2.41
CA GLY A 1 -1.24 -20.19 3.66
C GLY A 1 -0.34 -20.68 4.78
N LYS A 2 0.97 -20.61 4.61
CA LYS A 2 1.96 -21.02 5.62
C LYS A 2 2.26 -19.88 6.60
N LEU A 3 2.15 -20.16 7.88
CA LEU A 3 2.51 -19.22 8.96
C LEU A 3 3.90 -19.59 9.47
N TYR A 4 4.84 -18.65 9.33
CA TYR A 4 6.20 -18.78 9.86
C TYR A 4 6.36 -17.97 11.14
N GLN A 5 7.28 -18.43 11.99
CA GLN A 5 7.69 -17.67 13.16
C GLN A 5 8.40 -16.38 12.70
N PRO A 6 7.94 -15.18 13.15
CA PRO A 6 8.62 -13.94 12.85
C PRO A 6 10.07 -13.95 13.35
N ARG A 7 10.98 -13.42 12.53
CA ARG A 7 12.40 -13.29 12.89
C ARG A 7 12.96 -12.00 12.28
N VAL A 8 13.90 -11.39 12.97
CA VAL A 8 14.60 -10.18 12.51
C VAL A 8 15.98 -10.54 11.95
N VAL A 9 16.63 -11.56 12.52
CA VAL A 9 17.96 -12.00 12.11
C VAL A 9 17.83 -13.20 11.17
N SER A 10 18.42 -13.13 9.98
CA SER A 10 18.48 -14.23 9.01
C SER A 10 19.78 -15.01 9.09
N LYS A 11 20.90 -14.33 9.37
CA LYS A 11 22.22 -14.96 9.51
C LYS A 11 23.15 -14.12 10.37
N ILE A 12 24.16 -14.75 10.94
CA ILE A 12 25.26 -14.12 11.65
C ILE A 12 26.53 -14.38 10.83
N THR A 13 27.32 -13.34 10.57
CA THR A 13 28.57 -13.42 9.82
C THR A 13 29.74 -12.91 10.67
N ASP A 14 30.95 -13.38 10.35
CA ASP A 14 32.18 -12.83 10.90
C ASP A 14 32.57 -11.50 10.22
N GLN A 15 33.67 -10.90 10.64
CA GLN A 15 34.18 -9.64 10.08
C GLN A 15 34.60 -9.76 8.60
N ASN A 16 34.83 -10.96 8.09
CA ASN A 16 35.21 -11.24 6.71
C ASN A 16 33.99 -11.57 5.83
N GLY A 17 32.78 -11.57 6.40
CA GLY A 17 31.54 -11.90 5.69
C GLY A 17 31.20 -13.39 5.65
N ASN A 18 32.01 -14.27 6.28
CA ASN A 18 31.72 -15.70 6.33
C ASN A 18 30.55 -15.99 7.28
N THR A 19 29.63 -16.85 6.88
CA THR A 19 28.48 -17.21 7.70
C THR A 19 28.93 -18.06 8.89
N ILE A 20 28.70 -17.55 10.11
CA ILE A 20 28.90 -18.27 11.36
C ILE A 20 27.66 -19.12 11.68
N GLN A 21 26.48 -18.54 11.47
CA GLN A 21 25.20 -19.20 11.74
C GLN A 21 24.13 -18.74 10.76
N ASP A 22 23.42 -19.68 10.19
CA ASP A 22 22.20 -19.44 9.41
C ASP A 22 20.98 -19.73 10.28
N ILE A 23 20.00 -18.79 10.27
CA ILE A 23 18.75 -18.92 11.02
C ILE A 23 17.63 -19.15 10.01
N SER A 24 17.32 -20.42 9.77
CA SER A 24 16.28 -20.83 8.85
C SER A 24 14.86 -20.44 9.31
N PRO A 25 13.92 -20.17 8.39
CA PRO A 25 12.53 -19.93 8.75
C PRO A 25 11.90 -21.15 9.44
N THR A 26 11.20 -20.93 10.55
CA THR A 26 10.47 -22.00 11.25
C THR A 26 9.00 -21.95 10.85
N LEU A 27 8.52 -22.98 10.15
CA LEU A 27 7.10 -23.14 9.84
C LEU A 27 6.35 -23.52 11.12
N LEU A 28 5.39 -22.69 11.53
CA LEU A 28 4.54 -22.95 12.69
C LEU A 28 3.34 -23.84 12.32
N ARG A 29 2.66 -23.51 11.23
CA ARG A 29 1.49 -24.27 10.74
C ARG A 29 1.04 -23.78 9.35
N GLU A 30 0.21 -24.56 8.69
CA GLU A 30 -0.61 -24.09 7.59
C GLU A 30 -1.95 -23.58 8.13
N THR A 31 -2.29 -22.32 7.84
CA THR A 31 -3.49 -21.65 8.35
C THR A 31 -4.66 -21.79 7.39
N VAL A 32 -4.38 -21.75 6.10
CA VAL A 32 -5.34 -21.91 4.99
C VAL A 32 -4.65 -22.69 3.86
N SER A 33 -5.45 -23.29 2.96
CA SER A 33 -4.90 -23.97 1.79
C SER A 33 -4.19 -22.99 0.84
N LYS A 34 -3.29 -23.52 0.00
CA LYS A 34 -2.66 -22.70 -1.05
C LYS A 34 -3.71 -22.06 -1.97
N THR A 35 -4.73 -22.80 -2.38
CA THR A 35 -5.82 -22.28 -3.22
C THR A 35 -6.56 -21.12 -2.56
N THR A 36 -6.88 -21.23 -1.28
CA THR A 36 -7.51 -20.13 -0.51
C THR A 36 -6.59 -18.92 -0.46
N SER A 37 -5.30 -19.11 -0.20
CA SER A 37 -4.31 -18.03 -0.17
C SER A 37 -4.20 -17.34 -1.53
N ASP A 38 -4.16 -18.09 -2.63
CA ASP A 38 -4.08 -17.55 -3.98
C ASP A 38 -5.36 -16.77 -4.34
N THR A 39 -6.54 -17.28 -3.96
CA THR A 39 -7.81 -16.57 -4.15
C THR A 39 -7.85 -15.26 -3.37
N LEU A 40 -7.36 -15.25 -2.13
CA LEU A 40 -7.27 -14.02 -1.31
C LEU A 40 -6.34 -12.98 -1.93
N LYS A 41 -5.20 -13.39 -2.52
CA LYS A 41 -4.32 -12.47 -3.25
C LYS A 41 -5.07 -11.76 -4.38
N GLN A 42 -5.91 -12.48 -5.14
CA GLN A 42 -6.71 -11.88 -6.21
C GLN A 42 -7.76 -10.89 -5.69
N TYR A 43 -8.41 -11.17 -4.55
CA TYR A 43 -9.32 -10.21 -3.93
C TYR A 43 -8.57 -8.97 -3.43
N MET A 44 -7.39 -9.15 -2.85
CA MET A 44 -6.56 -8.03 -2.41
C MET A 44 -6.03 -7.21 -3.60
N TYR A 45 -5.72 -7.85 -4.72
CA TYR A 45 -5.40 -7.17 -5.98
C TYR A 45 -6.58 -6.33 -6.47
N SER A 46 -7.79 -6.88 -6.50
CA SER A 46 -9.00 -6.14 -6.87
C SER A 46 -9.27 -4.95 -5.94
N THR A 47 -8.91 -5.05 -4.66
CA THR A 47 -9.02 -3.93 -3.72
C THR A 47 -8.15 -2.74 -4.12
N VAL A 48 -6.96 -2.99 -4.68
CA VAL A 48 -6.03 -1.94 -5.12
C VAL A 48 -6.34 -1.46 -6.54
N THR A 49 -6.77 -2.33 -7.44
CA THR A 49 -7.05 -1.94 -8.83
C THR A 49 -8.36 -1.17 -8.99
N SER A 50 -9.42 -1.54 -8.28
CA SER A 50 -10.75 -0.98 -8.45
C SER A 50 -11.54 -0.75 -7.15
N GLY A 51 -10.91 -1.02 -6.00
CA GLY A 51 -11.56 -0.90 -4.70
C GLY A 51 -11.03 0.24 -3.85
N THR A 52 -11.23 0.13 -2.54
CA THR A 52 -10.91 1.15 -1.53
C THR A 52 -9.41 1.38 -1.33
N GLY A 53 -8.56 0.53 -1.90
CA GLY A 53 -7.10 0.62 -1.82
C GLY A 53 -6.44 1.29 -3.03
N ASN A 54 -7.22 1.84 -3.97
CA ASN A 54 -6.72 2.31 -5.26
C ASN A 54 -5.74 3.50 -5.16
N THR A 55 -5.82 4.29 -4.10
CA THR A 55 -4.88 5.40 -3.85
C THR A 55 -3.45 4.90 -3.59
N ALA A 56 -3.30 3.66 -3.10
CA ALA A 56 -1.98 3.07 -2.86
C ALA A 56 -1.32 2.49 -4.11
N LYS A 57 -2.04 2.42 -5.25
CA LYS A 57 -1.51 1.80 -6.46
C LYS A 57 -0.28 2.54 -6.99
N VAL A 58 0.79 1.78 -7.25
CA VAL A 58 1.95 2.23 -8.01
C VAL A 58 1.78 1.81 -9.46
N ASP A 59 1.96 2.75 -10.39
CA ASP A 59 1.79 2.50 -11.83
C ASP A 59 2.82 1.47 -12.33
N GLY A 60 2.37 0.55 -13.16
CA GLY A 60 3.19 -0.53 -13.70
C GLY A 60 3.44 -1.72 -12.76
N TYR A 61 2.91 -1.71 -11.53
CA TYR A 61 3.09 -2.81 -10.59
C TYR A 61 1.77 -3.45 -10.18
N SER A 62 1.73 -4.79 -10.19
CA SER A 62 0.63 -5.52 -9.58
C SER A 62 0.75 -5.46 -8.06
N MET A 63 -0.29 -4.96 -7.39
CA MET A 63 -0.31 -4.79 -5.95
C MET A 63 -1.58 -5.36 -5.35
N GLY A 64 -1.43 -6.09 -4.25
CA GLY A 64 -2.54 -6.48 -3.40
C GLY A 64 -2.53 -5.71 -2.08
N GLY A 65 -3.70 -5.42 -1.53
CA GLY A 65 -3.74 -4.71 -0.25
C GLY A 65 -5.10 -4.69 0.41
N LYS A 66 -5.12 -4.16 1.65
CA LYS A 66 -6.33 -3.97 2.45
C LYS A 66 -6.23 -2.72 3.28
N THR A 67 -7.30 -1.94 3.24
CA THR A 67 -7.49 -0.74 4.06
C THR A 67 -7.96 -1.10 5.46
N GLY A 68 -7.62 -0.27 6.43
CA GLY A 68 -8.13 -0.34 7.79
C GLY A 68 -8.56 1.04 8.28
N THR A 69 -9.69 1.07 8.99
CA THR A 69 -10.20 2.29 9.66
C THR A 69 -10.78 1.87 10.99
N ALA A 70 -10.13 2.26 12.07
CA ALA A 70 -10.51 1.89 13.43
C ALA A 70 -10.78 3.14 14.26
N GLN A 71 -12.03 3.30 14.72
CA GLN A 71 -12.36 4.35 15.66
C GLN A 71 -11.76 4.01 17.04
N LYS A 72 -11.08 4.97 17.63
CA LYS A 72 -10.46 4.82 18.96
C LYS A 72 -11.52 4.85 20.08
N VAL A 73 -11.16 4.31 21.23
CA VAL A 73 -12.01 4.34 22.44
C VAL A 73 -11.64 5.58 23.27
N PRO A 74 -12.65 6.32 23.77
CA PRO A 74 -14.10 6.12 23.66
C PRO A 74 -14.62 6.43 22.25
N ARG A 75 -15.63 5.66 21.80
CA ARG A 75 -16.22 5.79 20.43
C ARG A 75 -17.23 6.93 20.31
N ASP A 76 -17.09 7.96 21.10
CA ASP A 76 -17.87 9.20 21.10
C ASP A 76 -17.10 10.35 20.44
N GLY A 77 -15.84 10.10 20.07
CA GLY A 77 -14.94 11.07 19.48
C GLY A 77 -14.75 10.89 17.98
N VAL A 78 -13.94 11.77 17.42
CA VAL A 78 -13.56 11.82 16.01
C VAL A 78 -12.19 11.17 15.76
N ASN A 79 -11.63 10.49 16.76
CA ASN A 79 -10.27 9.97 16.72
C ASN A 79 -10.22 8.59 16.10
N TYR A 80 -9.44 8.45 15.04
CA TYR A 80 -9.28 7.23 14.27
C TYR A 80 -7.82 6.84 14.12
N LEU A 81 -7.60 5.53 14.04
CA LEU A 81 -6.38 4.95 13.49
C LEU A 81 -6.73 4.41 12.10
N VAL A 82 -6.09 4.96 11.08
CA VAL A 82 -6.28 4.55 9.70
C VAL A 82 -5.04 3.83 9.20
N SER A 83 -5.21 2.82 8.37
CA SER A 83 -4.08 2.00 7.94
C SER A 83 -4.26 1.42 6.55
N PHE A 84 -3.15 1.00 5.98
CA PHE A 84 -3.09 0.20 4.77
C PHE A 84 -1.99 -0.84 4.90
N ILE A 85 -2.30 -2.09 4.57
CA ILE A 85 -1.33 -3.16 4.38
C ILE A 85 -1.35 -3.57 2.92
N GLY A 86 -0.17 -3.68 2.30
CA GLY A 86 -0.03 -4.05 0.91
C GLY A 86 1.16 -4.95 0.65
N PHE A 87 1.19 -5.57 -0.51
CA PHE A 87 2.30 -6.36 -1.01
C PHE A 87 2.41 -6.25 -2.52
N ALA A 88 3.60 -6.43 -3.05
CA ALA A 88 3.91 -6.41 -4.47
C ALA A 88 5.12 -7.33 -4.78
N PRO A 89 5.19 -7.89 -6.00
CA PRO A 89 4.10 -8.12 -6.97
C PRO A 89 3.04 -9.10 -6.44
N VAL A 90 1.88 -9.20 -7.10
CA VAL A 90 0.77 -10.07 -6.61
C VAL A 90 1.09 -11.55 -6.77
N ASP A 91 1.67 -11.94 -7.91
CA ASP A 91 1.91 -13.35 -8.21
C ASP A 91 3.05 -13.93 -7.38
N ASP A 92 4.16 -13.19 -7.26
CA ASP A 92 5.34 -13.55 -6.47
C ASP A 92 5.72 -12.42 -5.50
N PRO A 93 5.04 -12.29 -4.35
CA PRO A 93 5.27 -11.19 -3.42
C PRO A 93 6.70 -11.15 -2.87
N GLN A 94 7.41 -10.07 -3.17
CA GLN A 94 8.78 -9.82 -2.72
C GLN A 94 8.83 -8.84 -1.55
N LEU A 95 7.84 -7.98 -1.45
CA LEU A 95 7.76 -6.94 -0.44
C LEU A 95 6.36 -6.89 0.16
N MET A 96 6.30 -6.70 1.47
CA MET A 96 5.08 -6.34 2.19
C MET A 96 5.32 -5.04 2.95
N ILE A 97 4.35 -4.13 2.89
CA ILE A 97 4.37 -2.86 3.61
C ILE A 97 3.11 -2.72 4.45
N TYR A 98 3.27 -2.24 5.67
CA TYR A 98 2.17 -1.85 6.54
C TYR A 98 2.40 -0.45 7.07
N CYS A 99 1.46 0.44 6.77
CA CYS A 99 1.46 1.81 7.26
C CYS A 99 0.19 2.06 8.07
N PHE A 100 0.33 2.76 9.17
CA PHE A 100 -0.81 3.30 9.92
C PHE A 100 -0.55 4.75 10.32
N VAL A 101 -1.61 5.53 10.37
CA VAL A 101 -1.61 6.91 10.83
C VAL A 101 -2.57 6.98 12.02
N ASP A 102 -2.02 7.34 13.16
CA ASP A 102 -2.79 7.49 14.39
C ASP A 102 -3.22 8.95 14.53
N GLU A 103 -4.53 9.16 14.62
CA GLU A 103 -5.14 10.47 14.70
C GLU A 103 -4.63 11.45 13.62
N PRO A 104 -4.95 11.21 12.33
CA PRO A 104 -4.57 12.14 11.28
C PRO A 104 -4.96 13.58 11.63
N ASN A 105 -4.06 14.53 11.38
CA ASN A 105 -4.34 15.96 11.62
C ASN A 105 -5.32 16.52 10.57
N SER A 106 -6.57 16.06 10.65
CA SER A 106 -7.67 16.39 9.76
C SER A 106 -8.97 16.45 10.55
N GLN A 107 -9.91 17.30 10.14
CA GLN A 107 -11.26 17.30 10.70
C GLN A 107 -12.05 16.05 10.32
N ASP A 108 -11.73 15.43 9.19
CA ASP A 108 -12.30 14.19 8.70
C ASP A 108 -11.21 13.11 8.70
N GLN A 109 -11.14 12.35 9.79
CA GLN A 109 -10.07 11.39 10.04
C GLN A 109 -10.28 9.99 9.44
N PRO A 110 -11.52 9.45 9.24
CA PRO A 110 -11.75 8.04 8.91
C PRO A 110 -11.41 7.67 7.47
N HIS A 111 -10.34 8.23 6.92
CA HIS A 111 -9.88 7.97 5.55
C HIS A 111 -8.54 7.26 5.52
N SER A 112 -8.53 6.01 5.08
CA SER A 112 -7.30 5.23 4.86
C SER A 112 -6.38 5.79 3.77
N THR A 113 -6.84 6.76 2.99
CA THR A 113 -6.05 7.46 1.96
C THR A 113 -4.80 8.12 2.53
N PHE A 114 -4.81 8.57 3.79
CA PHE A 114 -3.61 9.07 4.46
C PHE A 114 -2.48 8.03 4.48
N ALA A 115 -2.79 6.81 4.91
CA ALA A 115 -1.80 5.73 4.91
C ALA A 115 -1.47 5.24 3.50
N GLN A 116 -2.44 5.23 2.58
CA GLN A 116 -2.26 4.80 1.21
C GLN A 116 -1.30 5.71 0.42
N ASN A 117 -1.41 7.03 0.57
CA ASN A 117 -0.49 7.97 -0.09
C ASN A 117 0.95 7.73 0.36
N ILE A 118 1.18 7.58 1.67
CA ILE A 118 2.50 7.30 2.22
C ILE A 118 3.06 5.99 1.64
N VAL A 119 2.22 4.95 1.57
CA VAL A 119 2.62 3.66 1.01
C VAL A 119 2.99 3.78 -0.46
N ARG A 120 2.19 4.49 -1.26
CA ARG A 120 2.47 4.70 -2.68
C ARG A 120 3.81 5.41 -2.88
N GLU A 121 4.03 6.54 -2.23
CA GLU A 121 5.27 7.32 -2.34
C GLU A 121 6.50 6.48 -1.96
N ILE A 122 6.42 5.69 -0.88
CA ILE A 122 7.51 4.80 -0.48
C ILE A 122 7.76 3.72 -1.55
N LEU A 123 6.71 3.11 -2.06
CA LEU A 123 6.85 1.99 -3.00
C LEU A 123 7.32 2.44 -4.39
N GLU A 124 6.97 3.64 -4.83
CA GLU A 124 7.50 4.24 -6.07
C GLU A 124 9.04 4.30 -6.07
N GLU A 125 9.66 4.49 -4.90
CA GLU A 125 11.11 4.50 -4.75
C GLU A 125 11.69 3.12 -4.41
N VAL A 126 11.04 2.37 -3.53
CA VAL A 126 11.58 1.13 -2.97
C VAL A 126 11.52 -0.03 -3.97
N LEU A 127 10.47 -0.13 -4.78
CA LEU A 127 10.34 -1.24 -5.74
C LEU A 127 11.50 -1.25 -6.75
N PRO A 128 11.81 -0.15 -7.46
CA PRO A 128 12.97 -0.12 -8.35
C PRO A 128 14.31 -0.27 -7.60
N TYR A 129 14.43 0.31 -6.40
CA TYR A 129 15.64 0.15 -5.57
C TYR A 129 15.93 -1.32 -5.22
N MET A 130 14.89 -2.11 -4.99
CA MET A 130 14.97 -3.56 -4.74
C MET A 130 15.13 -4.39 -6.02
N ASN A 131 15.24 -3.76 -7.21
CA ASN A 131 15.23 -4.42 -8.51
C ASN A 131 13.96 -5.24 -8.77
N ILE A 132 12.82 -4.80 -8.23
CA ILE A 132 11.52 -5.33 -8.57
C ILE A 132 11.03 -4.55 -9.78
N TYR A 133 10.91 -5.21 -10.92
CA TYR A 133 10.52 -4.59 -12.18
C TYR A 133 9.01 -4.52 -12.34
N PRO A 134 8.49 -3.53 -13.09
CA PRO A 134 7.08 -3.48 -13.46
C PRO A 134 6.62 -4.78 -14.11
N ASP A 135 5.45 -5.25 -13.71
CA ASP A 135 4.80 -6.48 -14.17
C ASP A 135 3.41 -6.22 -14.77
N GLU A 136 3.00 -4.94 -14.85
CA GLU A 136 1.81 -4.47 -15.54
C GLU A 136 2.18 -3.39 -16.57
N GLU A 137 1.24 -3.10 -17.50
CA GLU A 137 1.39 -1.96 -18.42
C GLU A 137 1.35 -0.65 -17.63
N THR A 138 2.27 0.26 -17.96
CA THR A 138 2.31 1.58 -17.37
C THR A 138 1.33 2.49 -18.09
N THR A 139 0.55 3.25 -17.34
CA THR A 139 -0.42 4.22 -17.91
C THR A 139 0.26 5.50 -18.38
N GLY A 140 1.57 5.64 -18.22
CA GLY A 140 2.35 6.82 -18.59
C GLY A 140 2.19 8.01 -17.64
N LEU A 141 1.50 7.83 -16.52
CA LEU A 141 1.38 8.83 -15.45
C LEU A 141 2.55 8.71 -14.46
N HIS A 142 3.77 8.64 -14.96
CA HIS A 142 4.93 8.70 -14.08
C HIS A 142 5.22 10.13 -13.67
N SER A 143 5.30 10.35 -12.36
CA SER A 143 5.99 11.49 -11.77
C SER A 143 7.48 11.43 -12.14
N GLY A 144 7.86 12.02 -13.27
CA GLY A 144 9.14 12.71 -13.44
C GLY A 144 10.48 11.94 -13.39
N TRP A 145 10.53 10.60 -13.42
CA TRP A 145 11.79 9.89 -13.58
C TRP A 145 11.85 9.15 -14.91
N ASP A 146 12.51 9.78 -15.88
CA ASP A 146 12.91 9.11 -17.10
C ASP A 146 14.17 8.27 -16.79
N ILE A 147 14.07 6.94 -16.99
CA ILE A 147 15.20 6.00 -16.85
C ILE A 147 16.34 6.29 -17.86
N THR A 148 16.18 7.27 -18.75
CA THR A 148 17.21 7.72 -19.69
C THR A 148 18.10 8.85 -19.15
N GLY A 149 17.84 9.35 -17.93
CA GLY A 149 18.68 10.33 -17.27
C GLY A 149 18.63 11.75 -17.86
N THR A 150 17.61 12.08 -18.66
CA THR A 150 17.37 13.44 -19.12
C THR A 150 16.30 14.11 -18.27
N ASP A 151 16.73 15.06 -17.46
CA ASP A 151 15.88 15.96 -16.68
C ASP A 151 14.98 16.78 -17.63
N THR A 152 13.75 16.38 -17.80
CA THR A 152 12.75 17.22 -18.44
C THR A 152 11.91 17.90 -17.37
N GLY A 153 12.47 19.01 -16.90
CA GLY A 153 11.89 20.13 -16.18
C GLY A 153 10.50 19.98 -15.55
N ALA A 154 10.48 20.15 -14.23
CA ALA A 154 9.30 20.32 -13.41
C ALA A 154 8.22 21.19 -14.07
N ALA A 155 7.16 20.58 -14.54
CA ALA A 155 5.90 21.27 -14.85
C ALA A 155 4.96 21.10 -13.64
N ALA A 156 4.91 22.18 -12.87
CA ALA A 156 3.85 22.66 -11.99
C ALA A 156 2.84 21.61 -11.46
N VAL A 157 3.04 21.17 -10.24
CA VAL A 157 1.96 20.74 -9.36
C VAL A 157 1.22 22.00 -8.88
N THR A 158 0.39 22.56 -9.74
CA THR A 158 -0.65 23.51 -9.38
C THR A 158 -1.89 23.14 -10.17
N ASP A 159 -2.87 22.63 -9.46
CA ASP A 159 -4.27 22.55 -9.85
C ASP A 159 -4.91 21.17 -9.79
N ARG A 160 -5.17 20.69 -8.58
CA ARG A 160 -6.25 19.72 -8.31
C ARG A 160 -6.74 19.79 -6.87
N VAL A 161 -7.07 20.99 -6.41
CA VAL A 161 -7.92 21.18 -5.23
C VAL A 161 -9.10 22.09 -5.62
N THR A 162 -9.89 21.66 -6.58
CA THR A 162 -11.25 22.15 -6.81
C THR A 162 -12.08 21.02 -7.41
N GLY A 163 -12.42 20.03 -6.60
CA GLY A 163 -13.49 19.10 -6.93
C GLY A 163 -14.82 19.82 -6.72
N ASN A 164 -15.53 20.16 -7.79
CA ASN A 164 -16.91 20.58 -7.75
C ASN A 164 -17.75 19.52 -7.06
N ILE A 165 -18.30 19.87 -5.90
CA ILE A 165 -19.43 19.19 -5.28
C ILE A 165 -20.65 19.66 -6.05
N PRO A 166 -21.48 18.77 -6.62
CA PRO A 166 -22.78 19.18 -7.16
C PRO A 166 -23.66 19.67 -6.00
N GLU A 167 -24.18 20.90 -6.10
CA GLU A 167 -25.23 21.39 -5.22
C GLU A 167 -26.49 20.56 -5.45
N GLU A 168 -26.97 19.85 -4.42
CA GLU A 168 -28.32 19.31 -4.40
C GLU A 168 -29.31 20.46 -4.24
N GLU A 169 -30.19 20.61 -5.21
CA GLU A 169 -31.34 21.52 -5.11
C GLU A 169 -32.29 21.03 -4.02
N PRO A 170 -32.85 21.92 -3.19
CA PRO A 170 -33.83 21.52 -2.18
C PRO A 170 -35.15 21.14 -2.85
N GLU A 171 -35.61 19.92 -2.58
CA GLU A 171 -36.97 19.47 -2.93
C GLU A 171 -38.00 20.41 -2.33
N GLY A 172 -38.83 20.94 -3.23
CA GLY A 172 -39.93 21.83 -2.88
C GLY A 172 -41.00 21.11 -2.04
N THR A 173 -41.37 21.75 -0.96
CA THR A 173 -42.58 21.43 -0.22
C THR A 173 -43.78 21.88 -1.01
N ASP A 174 -44.57 20.95 -1.51
CA ASP A 174 -45.95 21.20 -1.95
C ASP A 174 -46.93 20.74 -0.86
N ASP A 175 -47.96 21.57 -0.63
CA ASP A 175 -49.07 21.62 0.30
C ASP A 175 -49.73 20.30 0.74
#